data_46dad5d3f6f5e3a5d7284ee55a4f6ed2
#
_entry.id   46dad5d3f6f5e3a5d7284ee55a4f6ed2
#
_cell.length_a   1.000
_cell.length_b   1.000
_cell.length_c   1.000
_cell.angle_alpha   90.00
_cell.angle_beta   90.00
_cell.angle_gamma   90.00
#
_symmetry.space_group_name_H-M   'P 1'
#
loop_
_entity.id
_entity.type
_entity.pdbx_description
1 polymer ?
#
loop_
_entity_poly.entity_id
_entity_poly.type
_entity_poly.pdbx_seq_one_letter_code
_entity_poly.pdbx_strand_id
1 'polypeptide(L)'
;MATRRLFGWVSLMCLWALGVAVHPSSAAEPQAAERPKIALVLSGGGAKGAAHLGVLKVLEEMRVPVDIVLGTSMGSYVAGMYALGYSAEEVTNKTLQMDWNKGYQDKVTRQDLSLRKKVQADEFQLQTDIGLSDGKVKLPEGMYQGQGMAALLREATSNLPELRSFNELPLPYRAIATDMETVQPVVLDRGNLALVMQASMSIPGALKPIEIDHQLLADGGIVNNLPVDIAIKMGAQVIIAVDISDKLKSKDQLNSAFGLLDQLTTYLTRSGTEHQLTLLREQDLLLTPEVSQFSVSDFSLMTEIVQRGESSAEGMR
;
A
#
# COMPACT_ATOMS: atom_id res chain seq x y z
N MET A 1 83.16 -42.25 43.93
CA MET A 1 82.80 -42.11 45.36
C MET A 1 81.29 -42.10 45.34
N ALA A 2 80.63 -43.25 45.62
CA ALA A 2 80.05 -43.65 46.92
C ALA A 2 78.90 -42.67 47.27
N THR A 3 77.72 -43.05 47.55
CA THR A 3 77.04 -44.20 48.18
C THR A 3 75.54 -44.00 48.03
N ARG A 4 74.77 -44.99 47.62
CA ARG A 4 73.83 -45.83 48.41
C ARG A 4 72.79 -45.09 49.25
N ARG A 5 71.49 -45.31 49.10
CA ARG A 5 70.53 -46.35 49.59
C ARG A 5 69.11 -45.80 49.47
N LEU A 6 68.13 -46.46 49.20
CA LEU A 6 67.35 -47.70 49.51
C LEU A 6 65.94 -47.34 49.98
N PHE A 7 64.94 -47.98 49.37
CA PHE A 7 63.66 -48.49 49.87
C PHE A 7 62.58 -47.53 50.47
N GLY A 8 61.38 -47.72 49.94
CA GLY A 8 60.13 -47.40 50.61
C GLY A 8 58.91 -47.64 49.74
N TRP A 9 58.47 -48.89 49.71
CA TRP A 9 57.20 -49.27 49.12
C TRP A 9 56.07 -48.76 50.02
N VAL A 10 55.09 -47.95 49.46
CA VAL A 10 53.80 -47.81 50.12
C VAL A 10 52.74 -47.89 48.99
N SER A 11 52.03 -48.98 49.03
CA SER A 11 50.79 -49.18 48.24
C SER A 11 49.78 -48.20 48.68
N LEU A 12 49.23 -47.44 47.72
CA LEU A 12 48.03 -46.64 47.93
C LEU A 12 46.96 -47.09 46.97
N MET A 13 45.89 -47.65 47.51
CA MET A 13 44.70 -48.13 46.79
C MET A 13 44.04 -46.98 46.01
N CYS A 14 43.87 -47.18 44.75
CA CYS A 14 43.01 -46.34 43.93
C CYS A 14 41.54 -46.61 44.28
N LEU A 15 40.91 -45.68 45.02
CA LEU A 15 39.45 -45.57 45.13
C LEU A 15 38.94 -44.87 43.83
N TRP A 16 38.32 -45.63 42.93
CA TRP A 16 37.56 -45.13 41.82
C TRP A 16 36.23 -44.61 42.37
N ALA A 17 36.12 -43.28 42.56
CA ALA A 17 34.85 -42.61 42.76
C ALA A 17 34.18 -42.45 41.40
N LEU A 18 33.15 -43.25 41.13
CA LEU A 18 32.22 -43.00 40.02
C LEU A 18 31.44 -41.70 40.29
N GLY A 19 31.98 -40.61 39.79
CA GLY A 19 31.23 -39.36 39.71
C GLY A 19 30.14 -39.49 38.62
N VAL A 20 28.91 -39.78 39.03
CA VAL A 20 27.75 -39.62 38.18
C VAL A 20 27.59 -38.12 37.91
N ALA A 21 28.08 -37.67 36.75
CA ALA A 21 27.80 -36.34 36.26
C ALA A 21 26.31 -36.25 35.93
N VAL A 22 25.53 -35.70 36.87
CA VAL A 22 24.15 -35.29 36.60
C VAL A 22 24.27 -34.07 35.67
N HIS A 23 24.11 -34.33 34.37
CA HIS A 23 23.91 -33.24 33.40
C HIS A 23 22.54 -32.66 33.74
N PRO A 24 22.45 -31.34 34.02
CA PRO A 24 21.14 -30.71 34.06
C PRO A 24 20.54 -30.85 32.66
N SER A 25 19.49 -31.64 32.56
CA SER A 25 18.66 -31.67 31.35
C SER A 25 18.10 -30.25 31.20
N SER A 26 18.71 -29.48 30.31
CA SER A 26 18.14 -28.20 29.88
C SER A 26 16.80 -28.56 29.24
N ALA A 27 15.74 -28.46 30.04
CA ALA A 27 14.39 -28.44 29.47
C ALA A 27 14.40 -27.26 28.48
N ALA A 28 14.37 -27.58 27.19
CA ALA A 28 14.13 -26.57 26.18
C ALA A 28 12.82 -25.87 26.58
N GLU A 29 12.90 -24.59 26.89
CA GLU A 29 11.70 -23.77 27.05
C GLU A 29 10.81 -24.04 25.82
N PRO A 30 9.52 -24.28 26.01
CA PRO A 30 8.64 -24.46 24.87
C PRO A 30 8.76 -23.19 24.02
N GLN A 31 9.35 -23.33 22.84
CA GLN A 31 9.42 -22.26 21.86
C GLN A 31 7.97 -21.84 21.62
N ALA A 32 7.60 -20.66 22.09
CA ALA A 32 6.26 -20.12 21.90
C ALA A 32 5.97 -20.23 20.39
N ALA A 33 4.93 -20.96 20.04
CA ALA A 33 4.57 -21.13 18.64
C ALA A 33 4.43 -19.73 18.03
N GLU A 34 5.29 -19.40 17.07
CA GLU A 34 5.21 -18.12 16.38
C GLU A 34 3.83 -18.03 15.77
N ARG A 35 3.09 -16.96 16.12
CA ARG A 35 1.79 -16.69 15.51
C ARG A 35 1.95 -16.51 13.99
N PRO A 36 0.92 -16.86 13.21
CA PRO A 36 0.99 -16.66 11.78
C PRO A 36 1.20 -15.19 11.41
N LYS A 37 2.02 -14.93 10.38
CA LYS A 37 2.19 -13.59 9.79
C LYS A 37 0.95 -13.19 9.03
N ILE A 38 0.36 -12.07 9.41
CA ILE A 38 -0.86 -11.52 8.82
C ILE A 38 -0.51 -10.37 7.89
N ALA A 39 -0.93 -10.46 6.62
CA ALA A 39 -0.84 -9.36 5.67
C ALA A 39 -2.21 -8.71 5.46
N LEU A 40 -2.24 -7.38 5.45
CA LEU A 40 -3.39 -6.58 5.05
C LEU A 40 -3.18 -6.09 3.62
N VAL A 41 -4.09 -6.48 2.72
CA VAL A 41 -4.05 -6.17 1.28
C VAL A 41 -5.22 -5.28 0.93
N LEU A 42 -4.94 -4.06 0.46
CA LEU A 42 -5.93 -3.03 0.20
C LEU A 42 -6.02 -2.72 -1.30
N SER A 43 -7.19 -2.89 -1.89
CA SER A 43 -7.41 -2.60 -3.31
C SER A 43 -7.50 -1.09 -3.60
N GLY A 44 -7.29 -0.71 -4.85
CA GLY A 44 -7.54 0.64 -5.33
C GLY A 44 -9.03 0.89 -5.59
N GLY A 45 -9.41 2.17 -5.67
CA GLY A 45 -10.80 2.57 -5.94
C GLY A 45 -11.11 4.04 -5.66
N GLY A 46 -10.13 4.93 -5.70
CA GLY A 46 -10.32 6.37 -5.49
C GLY A 46 -10.95 6.67 -4.12
N ALA A 47 -11.97 7.54 -4.09
CA ALA A 47 -12.66 7.94 -2.86
C ALA A 47 -13.23 6.76 -2.06
N LYS A 48 -13.61 5.65 -2.73
CA LYS A 48 -14.08 4.42 -2.07
C LYS A 48 -13.04 3.80 -1.15
N GLY A 49 -11.74 4.09 -1.39
CA GLY A 49 -10.65 3.67 -0.51
C GLY A 49 -10.78 4.15 0.94
N ALA A 50 -11.63 5.14 1.22
CA ALA A 50 -11.99 5.51 2.57
C ALA A 50 -12.60 4.35 3.37
N ALA A 51 -13.19 3.33 2.72
CA ALA A 51 -13.68 2.14 3.40
C ALA A 51 -12.55 1.35 4.09
N HIS A 52 -11.33 1.39 3.57
CA HIS A 52 -10.18 0.76 4.21
C HIS A 52 -9.92 1.33 5.61
N LEU A 53 -10.20 2.62 5.83
CA LEU A 53 -10.04 3.28 7.13
C LEU A 53 -10.99 2.68 8.17
N GLY A 54 -12.24 2.42 7.77
CA GLY A 54 -13.22 1.77 8.63
C GLY A 54 -12.82 0.34 8.98
N VAL A 55 -12.29 -0.41 8.00
CA VAL A 55 -11.74 -1.75 8.24
C VAL A 55 -10.56 -1.70 9.20
N LEU A 56 -9.60 -0.78 9.00
CA LEU A 56 -8.45 -0.62 9.90
C LEU A 56 -8.88 -0.34 11.35
N LYS A 57 -9.88 0.51 11.55
CA LYS A 57 -10.40 0.83 12.87
C LYS A 57 -10.91 -0.42 13.58
N VAL A 58 -11.71 -1.26 12.90
CA VAL A 58 -12.22 -2.51 13.48
C VAL A 58 -11.08 -3.49 13.77
N LEU A 59 -10.09 -3.63 12.88
CA LEU A 59 -8.93 -4.49 13.10
C LEU A 59 -8.13 -4.06 14.35
N GLU A 60 -7.92 -2.76 14.56
CA GLU A 60 -7.25 -2.25 15.76
C GLU A 60 -8.07 -2.48 17.03
N GLU A 61 -9.39 -2.23 17.01
CA GLU A 61 -10.29 -2.49 18.14
C GLU A 61 -10.27 -3.97 18.53
N MET A 62 -10.23 -4.87 17.56
CA MET A 62 -10.09 -6.31 17.75
C MET A 62 -8.65 -6.74 18.10
N ARG A 63 -7.69 -5.82 18.05
CA ARG A 63 -6.26 -6.07 18.28
C ARG A 63 -5.69 -7.14 17.33
N VAL A 64 -6.13 -7.12 16.08
CA VAL A 64 -5.58 -8.01 15.05
C VAL A 64 -4.16 -7.57 14.73
N PRO A 65 -3.15 -8.43 14.94
CA PRO A 65 -1.75 -8.05 14.73
C PRO A 65 -1.42 -8.13 13.23
N VAL A 66 -1.37 -7.00 12.56
CA VAL A 66 -0.93 -6.90 11.15
C VAL A 66 0.59 -6.83 11.10
N ASP A 67 1.22 -7.67 10.27
CA ASP A 67 2.68 -7.75 10.11
C ASP A 67 3.18 -7.16 8.79
N ILE A 68 2.34 -7.12 7.77
CA ILE A 68 2.66 -6.65 6.43
C ILE A 68 1.46 -5.88 5.90
N VAL A 69 1.71 -4.74 5.26
CA VAL A 69 0.67 -3.97 4.60
C VAL A 69 1.04 -3.66 3.16
N LEU A 70 0.10 -3.81 2.26
CA LEU A 70 0.32 -3.48 0.86
C LEU A 70 -0.99 -3.08 0.20
N GLY A 71 -0.87 -2.33 -0.88
CA GLY A 71 -2.07 -1.88 -1.58
C GLY A 71 -1.78 -1.22 -2.92
N THR A 72 -2.85 -0.90 -3.60
CA THR A 72 -2.85 -0.26 -4.92
C THR A 72 -3.64 1.04 -4.85
N SER A 73 -3.19 2.10 -5.52
CA SER A 73 -3.89 3.38 -5.61
C SER A 73 -4.23 3.95 -4.22
N MET A 74 -5.49 4.30 -3.95
CA MET A 74 -5.90 4.76 -2.61
C MET A 74 -5.60 3.71 -1.52
N GLY A 75 -5.65 2.42 -1.83
CA GLY A 75 -5.21 1.37 -0.91
C GLY A 75 -3.73 1.45 -0.59
N SER A 76 -2.87 1.87 -1.54
CA SER A 76 -1.44 2.09 -1.29
C SER A 76 -1.21 3.27 -0.35
N TYR A 77 -1.99 4.34 -0.49
CA TYR A 77 -1.96 5.48 0.43
C TYR A 77 -2.34 5.07 1.86
N VAL A 78 -3.48 4.40 2.03
CA VAL A 78 -3.94 3.97 3.37
C VAL A 78 -2.94 2.99 3.99
N ALA A 79 -2.48 1.98 3.23
CA ALA A 79 -1.47 1.02 3.68
C ALA A 79 -0.15 1.70 4.07
N GLY A 80 0.32 2.65 3.27
CA GLY A 80 1.57 3.35 3.54
C GLY A 80 1.49 4.29 4.74
N MET A 81 0.37 4.97 4.94
CA MET A 81 0.14 5.77 6.15
C MET A 81 0.10 4.88 7.41
N TYR A 82 -0.56 3.72 7.31
CA TYR A 82 -0.57 2.74 8.41
C TYR A 82 0.82 2.14 8.65
N ALA A 83 1.59 1.90 7.58
CA ALA A 83 2.98 1.41 7.69
C ALA A 83 3.92 2.39 8.41
N LEU A 84 3.63 3.70 8.36
CA LEU A 84 4.37 4.71 9.13
C LEU A 84 4.14 4.62 10.65
N GLY A 85 3.19 3.79 11.11
CA GLY A 85 2.84 3.63 12.51
C GLY A 85 1.74 4.57 13.01
N TYR A 86 1.06 5.28 12.10
CA TYR A 86 -0.16 6.00 12.47
C TYR A 86 -1.27 5.01 12.81
N SER A 87 -2.04 5.29 13.86
CA SER A 87 -3.26 4.55 14.19
C SER A 87 -4.34 4.72 13.11
N ALA A 88 -5.30 3.81 13.08
CA ALA A 88 -6.45 3.92 12.17
C ALA A 88 -7.19 5.26 12.32
N GLU A 89 -7.31 5.78 13.54
CA GLU A 89 -7.91 7.09 13.81
C GLU A 89 -7.07 8.23 13.21
N GLU A 90 -5.77 8.22 13.40
CA GLU A 90 -4.87 9.25 12.86
C GLU A 90 -4.86 9.24 11.33
N VAL A 91 -4.81 8.06 10.70
CA VAL A 91 -4.91 7.93 9.23
C VAL A 91 -6.25 8.47 8.75
N THR A 92 -7.35 8.12 9.43
CA THR A 92 -8.70 8.60 9.10
C THR A 92 -8.78 10.11 9.16
N ASN A 93 -8.34 10.71 10.28
CA ASN A 93 -8.38 12.16 10.47
C ASN A 93 -7.55 12.90 9.41
N LYS A 94 -6.32 12.43 9.13
CA LYS A 94 -5.48 13.00 8.07
C LYS A 94 -6.17 12.89 6.70
N THR A 95 -6.70 11.73 6.36
CA THR A 95 -7.34 11.45 5.07
C THR A 95 -8.58 12.32 4.83
N LEU A 96 -9.43 12.48 5.86
CA LEU A 96 -10.66 13.29 5.76
C LEU A 96 -10.38 14.81 5.74
N GLN A 97 -9.23 15.26 6.25
CA GLN A 97 -8.83 16.67 6.22
C GLN A 97 -8.17 17.07 4.89
N MET A 98 -7.72 16.11 4.07
CA MET A 98 -7.06 16.39 2.80
C MET A 98 -8.05 16.86 1.73
N ASP A 99 -7.66 17.89 0.98
CA ASP A 99 -8.40 18.33 -0.22
C ASP A 99 -7.99 17.48 -1.44
N TRP A 100 -8.57 16.29 -1.54
CA TRP A 100 -8.32 15.35 -2.64
C TRP A 100 -8.67 15.95 -4.01
N ASN A 101 -9.67 16.81 -4.09
CA ASN A 101 -10.03 17.47 -5.34
C ASN A 101 -8.89 18.38 -5.82
N LYS A 102 -8.20 19.08 -4.91
CA LYS A 102 -7.01 19.85 -5.23
C LYS A 102 -5.87 18.95 -5.73
N GLY A 103 -5.71 17.76 -5.13
CA GLY A 103 -4.72 16.77 -5.56
C GLY A 103 -4.92 16.30 -6.99
N TYR A 104 -6.15 16.01 -7.38
CA TYR A 104 -6.49 15.53 -8.72
C TYR A 104 -6.70 16.62 -9.78
N GLN A 105 -6.70 17.90 -9.41
CA GLN A 105 -7.00 18.98 -10.36
C GLN A 105 -5.86 19.95 -10.61
N ASP A 106 -4.75 19.89 -9.86
CA ASP A 106 -3.63 20.85 -9.93
C ASP A 106 -4.07 22.33 -9.96
N LYS A 107 -5.25 22.64 -9.45
CA LYS A 107 -5.79 23.99 -9.48
C LYS A 107 -5.07 24.85 -8.45
N VAL A 108 -4.28 25.77 -8.93
CA VAL A 108 -3.83 26.91 -8.13
C VAL A 108 -5.03 27.87 -8.03
N THR A 109 -5.41 28.22 -6.80
CA THR A 109 -6.53 29.17 -6.62
C THR A 109 -6.19 30.47 -7.31
N ARG A 110 -7.19 31.15 -7.93
CA ARG A 110 -6.95 32.43 -8.62
C ARG A 110 -6.23 33.44 -7.74
N GLN A 111 -6.41 33.37 -6.41
CA GLN A 111 -5.76 34.27 -5.44
C GLN A 111 -4.23 34.06 -5.44
N ASP A 112 -3.76 32.85 -5.60
CA ASP A 112 -2.34 32.45 -5.54
C ASP A 112 -1.63 32.59 -6.91
N LEU A 113 -2.38 32.85 -7.99
CA LEU A 113 -1.80 33.12 -9.31
C LEU A 113 -1.06 34.46 -9.33
N SER A 114 0.10 34.51 -9.97
CA SER A 114 0.78 35.77 -10.28
C SER A 114 -0.11 36.68 -11.16
N LEU A 115 0.05 37.99 -11.06
CA LEU A 115 -0.73 38.97 -11.83
C LEU A 115 -0.75 38.62 -13.33
N ARG A 116 0.41 38.25 -13.89
CA ARG A 116 0.56 37.82 -15.29
C ARG A 116 -0.28 36.60 -15.64
N LYS A 117 -0.30 35.59 -14.77
CA LYS A 117 -1.11 34.39 -14.96
C LYS A 117 -2.61 34.68 -14.81
N LYS A 118 -3.01 35.63 -13.95
CA LYS A 118 -4.40 36.10 -13.83
C LYS A 118 -4.89 36.74 -15.13
N VAL A 119 -4.09 37.64 -15.71
CA VAL A 119 -4.40 38.30 -16.98
C VAL A 119 -4.47 37.27 -18.12
N GLN A 120 -3.51 36.36 -18.19
CA GLN A 120 -3.46 35.31 -19.21
C GLN A 120 -4.66 34.35 -19.13
N ALA A 121 -5.13 34.04 -17.91
CA ALA A 121 -6.32 33.22 -17.68
C ALA A 121 -7.62 33.94 -18.08
N ASP A 122 -7.64 35.27 -18.05
CA ASP A 122 -8.79 36.07 -18.49
C ASP A 122 -8.83 36.24 -20.01
N GLU A 123 -7.67 36.26 -20.68
CA GLU A 123 -7.56 36.43 -22.14
C GLU A 123 -7.84 35.14 -22.92
N PHE A 124 -7.51 33.98 -22.36
CA PHE A 124 -7.61 32.68 -23.04
C PHE A 124 -8.55 31.73 -22.28
N GLN A 125 -9.74 31.50 -22.84
CA GLN A 125 -10.74 30.60 -22.28
C GLN A 125 -10.36 29.09 -22.37
N LEU A 126 -9.47 28.75 -23.30
CA LEU A 126 -8.92 27.40 -23.47
C LEU A 126 -7.43 27.43 -23.18
N GLN A 127 -7.04 26.92 -22.01
CA GLN A 127 -5.65 26.67 -21.66
C GLN A 127 -5.32 25.21 -22.03
N THR A 128 -4.84 25.01 -23.27
CA THR A 128 -4.26 23.74 -23.70
C THR A 128 -2.76 23.88 -23.70
N ASP A 129 -2.07 23.11 -22.88
CA ASP A 129 -0.59 23.02 -22.87
C ASP A 129 -0.15 22.19 -24.08
N ILE A 130 -0.25 22.78 -25.29
CA ILE A 130 0.31 22.18 -26.49
C ILE A 130 1.76 22.64 -26.60
N GLY A 131 2.70 21.70 -26.43
CA GLY A 131 4.14 21.94 -26.56
C GLY A 131 4.65 21.67 -28.00
N LEU A 132 5.70 22.38 -28.40
CA LEU A 132 6.51 22.07 -29.59
C LEU A 132 7.91 21.67 -29.11
N SER A 133 8.32 20.44 -29.36
CA SER A 133 9.68 19.96 -29.09
C SER A 133 10.17 19.13 -30.26
N ASP A 134 11.37 19.40 -30.74
CA ASP A 134 12.01 18.68 -31.85
C ASP A 134 11.16 18.65 -33.15
N GLY A 135 10.42 19.75 -33.40
CA GLY A 135 9.54 19.86 -34.58
C GLY A 135 8.27 19.01 -34.51
N LYS A 136 7.96 18.44 -33.35
CA LYS A 136 6.74 17.63 -33.11
C LYS A 136 5.82 18.37 -32.14
N VAL A 137 4.52 18.31 -32.41
CA VAL A 137 3.49 18.75 -31.47
C VAL A 137 3.40 17.72 -30.36
N LYS A 138 3.66 18.15 -29.11
CA LYS A 138 3.44 17.32 -27.92
C LYS A 138 2.11 17.69 -27.29
N LEU A 139 1.26 16.71 -27.16
CA LEU A 139 0.05 16.79 -26.34
C LEU A 139 0.40 16.48 -24.89
N PRO A 140 -0.33 17.01 -23.89
CA PRO A 140 -0.10 16.70 -22.50
C PRO A 140 -0.33 15.19 -22.23
N GLU A 141 0.57 14.58 -21.46
CA GLU A 141 0.52 13.15 -21.10
C GLU A 141 -0.56 12.82 -20.06
N GLY A 142 -1.26 13.82 -19.53
CA GLY A 142 -2.38 13.74 -18.61
C GLY A 142 -3.08 15.10 -18.52
N MET A 143 -4.33 15.13 -18.02
CA MET A 143 -5.05 16.39 -17.81
C MET A 143 -4.35 17.28 -16.77
N TYR A 144 -3.68 16.66 -15.80
CA TYR A 144 -2.99 17.36 -14.70
C TYR A 144 -1.58 16.79 -14.51
N GLN A 145 -0.64 17.66 -14.13
CA GLN A 145 0.77 17.29 -13.90
C GLN A 145 1.01 16.55 -12.58
N GLY A 146 0.03 16.49 -11.69
CA GLY A 146 0.10 15.80 -10.40
C GLY A 146 0.86 16.57 -9.31
N GLN A 147 1.11 17.87 -9.50
CA GLN A 147 1.81 18.70 -8.49
C GLN A 147 1.00 18.85 -7.21
N GLY A 148 -0.33 18.98 -7.33
CA GLY A 148 -1.24 19.02 -6.20
C GLY A 148 -1.20 17.74 -5.39
N MET A 149 -1.25 16.58 -6.06
CA MET A 149 -1.15 15.27 -5.43
C MET A 149 0.21 15.08 -4.74
N ALA A 150 1.30 15.44 -5.42
CA ALA A 150 2.64 15.38 -4.84
C ALA A 150 2.77 16.22 -3.55
N ALA A 151 2.15 17.41 -3.52
CA ALA A 151 2.18 18.26 -2.34
C ALA A 151 1.39 17.64 -1.18
N LEU A 152 0.18 17.15 -1.45
CA LEU A 152 -0.68 16.49 -0.44
C LEU A 152 0.00 15.27 0.16
N LEU A 153 0.56 14.39 -0.66
CA LEU A 153 1.21 13.16 -0.19
C LEU A 153 2.51 13.45 0.59
N ARG A 154 3.29 14.46 0.18
CA ARG A 154 4.45 14.89 0.96
C ARG A 154 4.06 15.43 2.33
N GLU A 155 3.01 16.23 2.40
CA GLU A 155 2.48 16.74 3.67
C GLU A 155 1.97 15.58 4.55
N ALA A 156 1.18 14.66 3.99
CA ALA A 156 0.66 13.51 4.70
C ALA A 156 1.77 12.63 5.31
N THR A 157 2.85 12.41 4.55
CA THR A 157 4.03 11.63 4.97
C THR A 157 5.05 12.45 5.76
N SER A 158 4.72 13.70 6.17
CA SER A 158 5.61 14.61 6.92
C SER A 158 6.97 14.83 6.24
N ASN A 159 6.99 14.85 4.89
CA ASN A 159 8.20 14.97 4.07
C ASN A 159 9.29 13.93 4.43
N LEU A 160 8.87 12.69 4.70
CA LEU A 160 9.80 11.61 5.04
C LEU A 160 10.93 11.52 3.98
N PRO A 161 12.20 11.41 4.39
CA PRO A 161 13.29 11.23 3.47
C PRO A 161 13.19 9.89 2.73
N GLU A 162 13.97 9.78 1.66
CA GLU A 162 14.07 8.55 0.88
C GLU A 162 14.54 7.37 1.74
N LEU A 163 13.86 6.23 1.65
CA LEU A 163 14.18 5.02 2.38
C LEU A 163 14.85 3.99 1.44
N ARG A 164 15.83 3.28 1.96
CA ARG A 164 16.51 2.21 1.22
C ARG A 164 15.62 0.99 1.04
N SER A 165 14.72 0.78 1.97
CA SER A 165 13.70 -0.27 1.92
C SER A 165 12.50 0.10 2.79
N PHE A 166 11.30 -0.16 2.31
CA PHE A 166 10.09 -0.03 3.13
C PHE A 166 9.91 -1.16 4.16
N ASN A 167 10.87 -2.08 4.24
CA ASN A 167 10.97 -2.98 5.39
C ASN A 167 11.54 -2.27 6.64
N GLU A 168 12.08 -1.05 6.49
CA GLU A 168 12.55 -0.20 7.60
C GLU A 168 11.39 0.54 8.30
N LEU A 169 10.21 0.57 7.69
CA LEU A 169 9.01 1.12 8.32
C LEU A 169 8.54 0.23 9.48
N PRO A 170 7.77 0.77 10.44
CA PRO A 170 7.15 -0.02 11.51
C PRO A 170 6.42 -1.28 11.02
N LEU A 171 5.76 -1.19 9.84
CA LEU A 171 5.23 -2.34 9.12
C LEU A 171 5.85 -2.40 7.72
N PRO A 172 6.39 -3.54 7.28
CA PRO A 172 6.82 -3.75 5.90
C PRO A 172 5.71 -3.39 4.92
N TYR A 173 6.05 -2.53 3.95
CA TYR A 173 5.07 -1.95 3.02
C TYR A 173 5.42 -2.20 1.55
N ARG A 174 4.40 -2.36 0.71
CA ARG A 174 4.53 -2.37 -0.76
C ARG A 174 3.39 -1.58 -1.40
N ALA A 175 3.74 -0.75 -2.39
CA ALA A 175 2.78 -0.17 -3.30
C ALA A 175 2.90 -0.83 -4.68
N ILE A 176 1.80 -0.90 -5.39
CA ILE A 176 1.77 -1.46 -6.73
C ILE A 176 1.53 -0.35 -7.75
N ALA A 177 2.35 -0.33 -8.78
CA ALA A 177 2.19 0.53 -9.95
C ALA A 177 2.18 -0.31 -11.22
N THR A 178 1.82 0.31 -12.33
CA THR A 178 1.87 -0.28 -13.68
C THR A 178 2.97 0.38 -14.47
N ASP A 179 3.91 -0.40 -15.02
CA ASP A 179 4.84 0.09 -16.03
C ASP A 179 4.07 0.29 -17.35
N MET A 180 4.05 1.51 -17.85
CA MET A 180 3.26 1.87 -19.04
C MET A 180 3.88 1.38 -20.35
N GLU A 181 5.16 1.02 -20.36
CA GLU A 181 5.83 0.47 -21.54
C GLU A 181 5.53 -1.03 -21.71
N THR A 182 5.59 -1.78 -20.61
CA THR A 182 5.45 -3.23 -20.62
C THR A 182 4.07 -3.72 -20.21
N VAL A 183 3.25 -2.84 -19.60
CA VAL A 183 1.95 -3.16 -18.98
C VAL A 183 2.09 -4.30 -17.94
N GLN A 184 3.20 -4.28 -17.18
CA GLN A 184 3.45 -5.23 -16.11
C GLN A 184 3.36 -4.56 -14.74
N PRO A 185 2.99 -5.31 -13.68
CA PRO A 185 2.98 -4.78 -12.32
C PRO A 185 4.40 -4.51 -11.83
N VAL A 186 4.60 -3.34 -11.24
CA VAL A 186 5.84 -2.95 -10.56
C VAL A 186 5.58 -2.87 -9.06
N VAL A 187 6.35 -3.63 -8.29
CA VAL A 187 6.29 -3.60 -6.83
C VAL A 187 7.27 -2.57 -6.31
N LEU A 188 6.75 -1.51 -5.73
CA LEU A 188 7.54 -0.41 -5.17
C LEU A 188 7.81 -0.69 -3.68
N ASP A 189 9.07 -0.90 -3.33
CA ASP A 189 9.53 -1.35 -2.01
C ASP A 189 10.59 -0.44 -1.36
N ARG A 190 10.93 0.68 -2.00
CA ARG A 190 11.94 1.65 -1.57
C ARG A 190 11.71 3.02 -2.20
N GLY A 191 12.51 3.99 -1.79
CA GLY A 191 12.54 5.33 -2.36
C GLY A 191 11.75 6.35 -1.53
N ASN A 192 11.29 7.40 -2.18
CA ASN A 192 10.45 8.42 -1.55
C ASN A 192 9.00 7.92 -1.43
N LEU A 193 8.52 7.77 -0.20
CA LEU A 193 7.21 7.18 0.08
C LEU A 193 6.06 7.96 -0.59
N ALA A 194 6.09 9.29 -0.55
CA ALA A 194 5.06 10.11 -1.20
C ALA A 194 5.05 9.93 -2.72
N LEU A 195 6.24 9.86 -3.34
CA LEU A 195 6.38 9.64 -4.78
C LEU A 195 5.90 8.25 -5.19
N VAL A 196 6.19 7.23 -4.39
CA VAL A 196 5.74 5.85 -4.60
C VAL A 196 4.21 5.76 -4.52
N MET A 197 3.60 6.36 -3.49
CA MET A 197 2.14 6.46 -3.41
C MET A 197 1.55 7.20 -4.61
N GLN A 198 2.17 8.32 -5.01
CA GLN A 198 1.73 9.09 -6.17
C GLN A 198 1.77 8.26 -7.45
N ALA A 199 2.85 7.50 -7.69
CA ALA A 199 2.96 6.62 -8.86
C ALA A 199 1.82 5.59 -8.88
N SER A 200 1.57 4.94 -7.73
CA SER A 200 0.47 3.99 -7.57
C SER A 200 -0.93 4.59 -7.75
N MET A 201 -1.07 5.92 -7.61
CA MET A 201 -2.34 6.67 -7.72
C MET A 201 -2.45 7.49 -9.02
N SER A 202 -1.48 7.39 -9.92
CA SER A 202 -1.45 8.15 -11.18
C SER A 202 -2.36 7.52 -12.23
N ILE A 203 -3.67 7.78 -12.12
CA ILE A 203 -4.70 7.26 -13.03
C ILE A 203 -4.45 7.80 -14.45
N PRO A 204 -4.23 6.93 -15.46
CA PRO A 204 -4.01 7.37 -16.84
C PRO A 204 -5.14 8.25 -17.36
N GLY A 205 -4.76 9.33 -18.05
CA GLY A 205 -5.70 10.33 -18.55
C GLY A 205 -6.08 11.41 -17.51
N ALA A 206 -6.07 11.10 -16.20
CA ALA A 206 -6.28 12.09 -15.15
C ALA A 206 -4.95 12.71 -14.70
N LEU A 207 -4.03 11.92 -14.21
CA LEU A 207 -2.72 12.37 -13.76
C LEU A 207 -1.61 11.91 -14.71
N LYS A 208 -0.56 12.71 -14.81
CA LYS A 208 0.64 12.35 -15.55
C LYS A 208 1.31 11.13 -14.87
N PRO A 209 1.74 10.11 -15.65
CA PRO A 209 2.57 9.02 -15.14
C PRO A 209 3.87 9.53 -14.49
N ILE A 210 4.38 8.80 -13.52
CA ILE A 210 5.57 9.15 -12.73
C ILE A 210 6.75 8.30 -13.17
N GLU A 211 7.90 8.93 -13.44
CA GLU A 211 9.12 8.20 -13.74
C GLU A 211 9.86 7.86 -12.44
N ILE A 212 10.08 6.57 -12.20
CA ILE A 212 10.88 6.01 -11.11
C ILE A 212 11.81 4.94 -11.70
N ASP A 213 13.10 5.00 -11.42
CA ASP A 213 14.11 4.03 -11.88
C ASP A 213 14.04 3.78 -13.41
N HIS A 214 13.84 4.83 -14.21
CA HIS A 214 13.69 4.81 -15.67
C HIS A 214 12.45 4.06 -16.18
N GLN A 215 11.48 3.77 -15.32
CA GLN A 215 10.19 3.21 -15.68
C GLN A 215 9.11 4.29 -15.61
N LEU A 216 8.24 4.33 -16.61
CA LEU A 216 7.10 5.25 -16.63
C LEU A 216 5.91 4.58 -15.96
N LEU A 217 5.61 4.98 -14.72
CA LEU A 217 4.67 4.31 -13.84
C LEU A 217 3.32 5.05 -13.78
N ALA A 218 2.26 4.28 -13.84
CA ALA A 218 0.88 4.72 -13.64
C ALA A 218 0.19 3.87 -12.56
N ASP A 219 -1.10 4.15 -12.31
CA ASP A 219 -1.92 3.46 -11.31
C ASP A 219 -1.84 1.94 -11.46
N GLY A 220 -1.54 1.27 -10.36
CA GLY A 220 -1.38 -0.19 -10.33
C GLY A 220 -2.68 -0.96 -10.55
N GLY A 221 -3.83 -0.30 -10.39
CA GLY A 221 -5.15 -0.89 -10.59
C GLY A 221 -5.37 -1.48 -11.98
N ILE A 222 -4.61 -1.02 -12.98
CA ILE A 222 -4.71 -1.53 -14.36
C ILE A 222 -4.32 -3.02 -14.43
N VAL A 223 -3.30 -3.43 -13.68
CA VAL A 223 -2.70 -4.78 -13.80
C VAL A 223 -2.82 -5.62 -12.53
N ASN A 224 -2.77 -5.00 -11.35
CA ASN A 224 -2.90 -5.71 -10.07
C ASN A 224 -3.53 -4.82 -9.00
N ASN A 225 -4.85 -4.76 -9.00
CA ASN A 225 -5.60 -3.90 -8.08
C ASN A 225 -5.68 -4.45 -6.65
N LEU A 226 -5.56 -5.77 -6.45
CA LEU A 226 -5.62 -6.43 -5.13
C LEU A 226 -4.42 -7.39 -5.00
N PRO A 227 -3.23 -6.93 -4.58
CA PRO A 227 -1.97 -7.65 -4.73
C PRO A 227 -1.78 -8.81 -3.74
N VAL A 228 -2.66 -9.81 -3.78
CA VAL A 228 -2.61 -11.02 -2.94
C VAL A 228 -1.34 -11.84 -3.22
N ASP A 229 -0.95 -11.97 -4.49
CA ASP A 229 0.26 -12.68 -4.90
C ASP A 229 1.53 -12.08 -4.30
N ILE A 230 1.56 -10.76 -4.12
CA ILE A 230 2.70 -10.07 -3.50
C ILE A 230 2.73 -10.34 -1.98
N ALA A 231 1.58 -10.34 -1.32
CA ALA A 231 1.48 -10.71 0.10
C ALA A 231 2.00 -12.14 0.34
N ILE A 232 1.64 -13.08 -0.52
CA ILE A 232 2.14 -14.47 -0.48
C ILE A 232 3.67 -14.49 -0.65
N LYS A 233 4.21 -13.77 -1.64
CA LYS A 233 5.67 -13.66 -1.88
C LYS A 233 6.43 -13.02 -0.70
N MET A 234 5.78 -12.12 0.07
CA MET A 234 6.34 -11.55 1.29
C MET A 234 6.26 -12.49 2.50
N GLY A 235 5.70 -13.67 2.33
CA GLY A 235 5.62 -14.71 3.37
C GLY A 235 4.40 -14.59 4.29
N ALA A 236 3.32 -13.96 3.84
CA ALA A 236 2.07 -13.93 4.57
C ALA A 236 1.48 -15.34 4.74
N GLN A 237 1.16 -15.70 5.97
CA GLN A 237 0.53 -16.98 6.32
C GLN A 237 -0.99 -16.84 6.37
N VAL A 238 -1.48 -15.65 6.71
CA VAL A 238 -2.90 -15.26 6.64
C VAL A 238 -2.99 -13.93 5.91
N ILE A 239 -3.96 -13.78 5.05
CA ILE A 239 -4.22 -12.56 4.30
C ILE A 239 -5.60 -12.03 4.65
N ILE A 240 -5.66 -10.76 5.02
CA ILE A 240 -6.90 -9.99 5.10
C ILE A 240 -6.92 -9.10 3.86
N ALA A 241 -7.73 -9.48 2.88
CA ALA A 241 -7.91 -8.74 1.63
C ALA A 241 -9.17 -7.88 1.71
N VAL A 242 -9.04 -6.59 1.37
CA VAL A 242 -10.17 -5.66 1.31
C VAL A 242 -10.37 -5.23 -0.13
N ASP A 243 -11.42 -5.75 -0.74
CA ASP A 243 -11.78 -5.45 -2.13
C ASP A 243 -12.94 -4.46 -2.22
N ILE A 244 -12.64 -3.28 -2.74
CA ILE A 244 -13.60 -2.20 -3.02
C ILE A 244 -13.82 -1.98 -4.52
N SER A 245 -13.45 -2.95 -5.35
CA SER A 245 -13.57 -2.89 -6.81
C SER A 245 -15.01 -2.73 -7.26
N ASP A 246 -15.20 -2.00 -8.33
CA ASP A 246 -16.53 -1.83 -8.94
C ASP A 246 -17.01 -3.09 -9.63
N LYS A 247 -18.34 -3.23 -9.66
CA LYS A 247 -19.00 -4.15 -10.58
C LYS A 247 -19.13 -3.49 -11.95
N LEU A 248 -19.15 -4.31 -13.00
CA LEU A 248 -19.41 -3.80 -14.34
C LEU A 248 -20.77 -3.10 -14.40
N LYS A 249 -20.82 -1.97 -15.09
CA LYS A 249 -22.03 -1.15 -15.24
C LYS A 249 -23.03 -1.84 -16.15
N SER A 250 -24.29 -1.61 -15.87
CA SER A 250 -25.40 -2.05 -16.74
C SER A 250 -25.46 -1.23 -18.03
N LYS A 251 -26.10 -1.75 -19.07
CA LYS A 251 -26.25 -1.11 -20.38
C LYS A 251 -26.77 0.33 -20.27
N ASP A 252 -27.67 0.60 -19.34
CA ASP A 252 -28.31 1.91 -19.16
C ASP A 252 -27.32 2.99 -18.66
N GLN A 253 -26.20 2.59 -18.07
CA GLN A 253 -25.13 3.46 -17.58
C GLN A 253 -24.03 3.68 -18.64
N LEU A 254 -24.07 2.98 -19.79
CA LEU A 254 -23.06 3.01 -20.85
C LEU A 254 -23.45 3.92 -22.04
N ASN A 255 -24.20 4.97 -21.79
CA ASN A 255 -24.78 5.84 -22.80
C ASN A 255 -23.88 7.03 -23.22
N SER A 256 -22.63 7.06 -22.75
CA SER A 256 -21.66 8.11 -23.08
C SER A 256 -20.27 7.54 -23.34
N ALA A 257 -19.44 8.28 -24.09
CA ALA A 257 -18.03 7.91 -24.30
C ALA A 257 -17.27 7.79 -22.96
N PHE A 258 -17.59 8.65 -21.99
CA PHE A 258 -17.01 8.59 -20.64
C PHE A 258 -17.44 7.31 -19.90
N GLY A 259 -18.74 6.95 -19.97
CA GLY A 259 -19.25 5.71 -19.38
C GLY A 259 -18.59 4.46 -19.96
N LEU A 260 -18.31 4.47 -21.28
CA LEU A 260 -17.60 3.36 -21.94
C LEU A 260 -16.13 3.28 -21.52
N LEU A 261 -15.43 4.42 -21.40
CA LEU A 261 -14.04 4.47 -20.94
C LEU A 261 -13.93 3.99 -19.49
N ASP A 262 -14.83 4.45 -18.63
CA ASP A 262 -14.90 4.02 -17.22
C ASP A 262 -15.20 2.51 -17.11
N GLN A 263 -16.09 1.97 -17.95
CA GLN A 263 -16.36 0.53 -18.05
C GLN A 263 -15.11 -0.27 -18.45
N LEU A 264 -14.33 0.23 -19.42
CA LEU A 264 -13.09 -0.43 -19.83
C LEU A 264 -12.06 -0.44 -18.69
N THR A 265 -11.92 0.67 -17.98
CA THR A 265 -11.05 0.77 -16.80
C THR A 265 -11.51 -0.18 -15.71
N THR A 266 -12.81 -0.22 -15.41
CA THR A 266 -13.41 -1.15 -14.44
C THR A 266 -13.17 -2.60 -14.86
N TYR A 267 -13.30 -2.93 -16.16
CA TYR A 267 -13.04 -4.27 -16.67
C TYR A 267 -11.58 -4.70 -16.48
N LEU A 268 -10.63 -3.82 -16.82
CA LEU A 268 -9.19 -4.10 -16.63
C LEU A 268 -8.85 -4.35 -15.17
N THR A 269 -9.29 -3.45 -14.29
CA THR A 269 -9.08 -3.54 -12.85
C THR A 269 -9.70 -4.83 -12.28
N ARG A 270 -10.93 -5.15 -12.68
CA ARG A 270 -11.65 -6.32 -12.18
C ARG A 270 -11.05 -7.64 -12.65
N SER A 271 -10.65 -7.72 -13.92
CA SER A 271 -10.04 -8.94 -14.47
C SER A 271 -8.78 -9.35 -13.69
N GLY A 272 -7.93 -8.37 -13.34
CA GLY A 272 -6.78 -8.59 -12.46
C GLY A 272 -7.19 -9.02 -11.06
N THR A 273 -8.19 -8.35 -10.47
CA THR A 273 -8.69 -8.67 -9.12
C THR A 273 -9.27 -10.07 -9.04
N GLU A 274 -10.06 -10.50 -10.03
CA GLU A 274 -10.64 -11.86 -10.05
C GLU A 274 -9.56 -12.94 -10.01
N HIS A 275 -8.47 -12.76 -10.73
CA HIS A 275 -7.33 -13.68 -10.62
C HIS A 275 -6.72 -13.68 -9.22
N GLN A 276 -6.51 -12.51 -8.61
CA GLN A 276 -5.95 -12.40 -7.26
C GLN A 276 -6.85 -13.07 -6.21
N LEU A 277 -8.17 -12.96 -6.36
CA LEU A 277 -9.13 -13.61 -5.46
C LEU A 277 -9.01 -15.15 -5.49
N THR A 278 -8.63 -15.75 -6.63
CA THR A 278 -8.40 -17.21 -6.71
C THR A 278 -7.19 -17.68 -5.91
N LEU A 279 -6.30 -16.78 -5.50
CA LEU A 279 -5.11 -17.09 -4.70
C LEU A 279 -5.38 -17.10 -3.20
N LEU A 280 -6.55 -16.61 -2.77
CA LEU A 280 -6.95 -16.66 -1.35
C LEU A 280 -7.22 -18.11 -0.92
N ARG A 281 -6.75 -18.44 0.27
CA ARG A 281 -6.83 -19.76 0.89
C ARG A 281 -7.95 -19.80 1.92
N GLU A 282 -8.31 -20.96 2.43
CA GLU A 282 -9.39 -21.12 3.43
C GLU A 282 -9.17 -20.30 4.71
N GLN A 283 -7.91 -20.10 5.12
CA GLN A 283 -7.57 -19.28 6.29
C GLN A 283 -7.53 -17.77 6.01
N ASP A 284 -7.60 -17.37 4.75
CA ASP A 284 -7.54 -15.97 4.36
C ASP A 284 -8.95 -15.36 4.43
N LEU A 285 -9.01 -14.05 4.71
CA LEU A 285 -10.27 -13.32 4.84
C LEU A 285 -10.43 -12.33 3.70
N LEU A 286 -11.58 -12.36 3.05
CA LEU A 286 -11.99 -11.34 2.08
C LEU A 286 -13.09 -10.47 2.67
N LEU A 287 -12.84 -9.17 2.73
CA LEU A 287 -13.81 -8.13 3.09
C LEU A 287 -14.20 -7.36 1.82
N THR A 288 -15.49 -7.23 1.60
CA THR A 288 -16.05 -6.50 0.44
C THR A 288 -17.04 -5.44 0.94
N PRO A 289 -16.55 -4.26 1.36
CA PRO A 289 -17.43 -3.16 1.76
C PRO A 289 -18.43 -2.79 0.68
N GLU A 290 -19.68 -2.53 1.06
CA GLU A 290 -20.74 -2.11 0.14
C GLU A 290 -20.56 -0.64 -0.28
N VAL A 291 -19.73 -0.40 -1.29
CA VAL A 291 -19.37 0.94 -1.77
C VAL A 291 -19.73 1.18 -3.24
N SER A 292 -20.48 0.27 -3.86
CA SER A 292 -20.82 0.35 -5.29
C SER A 292 -21.72 1.54 -5.66
N GLN A 293 -22.42 2.14 -4.70
CA GLN A 293 -23.24 3.34 -4.89
C GLN A 293 -22.42 4.62 -4.99
N PHE A 294 -21.15 4.60 -4.56
CA PHE A 294 -20.28 5.77 -4.61
C PHE A 294 -19.43 5.77 -5.87
N SER A 295 -19.11 6.95 -6.38
CA SER A 295 -18.14 7.15 -7.45
C SER A 295 -16.70 7.16 -6.90
N VAL A 296 -15.73 6.81 -7.74
CA VAL A 296 -14.29 6.96 -7.43
C VAL A 296 -13.88 8.41 -7.13
N SER A 297 -14.71 9.39 -7.49
CA SER A 297 -14.48 10.82 -7.26
C SER A 297 -15.30 11.43 -6.12
N ASP A 298 -16.07 10.65 -5.36
CA ASP A 298 -16.95 11.14 -4.28
C ASP A 298 -16.19 11.43 -2.98
N PHE A 299 -15.12 12.22 -3.06
CA PHE A 299 -14.28 12.58 -1.91
C PHE A 299 -15.05 13.32 -0.81
N SER A 300 -16.15 14.00 -1.14
CA SER A 300 -17.04 14.65 -0.14
C SER A 300 -17.84 13.65 0.72
N LEU A 301 -17.97 12.41 0.27
CA LEU A 301 -18.71 11.35 0.94
C LEU A 301 -17.81 10.35 1.71
N MET A 302 -16.50 10.64 1.83
CA MET A 302 -15.56 9.71 2.47
C MET A 302 -15.97 9.30 3.89
N THR A 303 -16.59 10.20 4.68
CA THR A 303 -17.07 9.87 6.03
C THR A 303 -18.12 8.75 6.01
N GLU A 304 -19.05 8.77 5.04
CA GLU A 304 -20.04 7.71 4.89
C GLU A 304 -19.38 6.42 4.40
N ILE A 305 -18.41 6.54 3.49
CA ILE A 305 -17.66 5.39 2.95
C ILE A 305 -16.85 4.69 4.06
N VAL A 306 -16.28 5.44 5.02
CA VAL A 306 -15.62 4.86 6.20
C VAL A 306 -16.58 3.97 6.98
N GLN A 307 -17.81 4.42 7.20
CA GLN A 307 -18.83 3.63 7.92
C GLN A 307 -19.18 2.32 7.19
N ARG A 308 -19.15 2.30 5.85
CA ARG A 308 -19.34 1.06 5.08
C ARG A 308 -18.19 0.08 5.32
N GLY A 309 -16.97 0.59 5.45
CA GLY A 309 -15.81 -0.21 5.83
C GLY A 309 -15.94 -0.81 7.23
N GLU A 310 -16.34 0.00 8.22
CA GLU A 310 -16.60 -0.46 9.59
C GLU A 310 -17.64 -1.59 9.57
N SER A 311 -18.80 -1.35 8.95
CA SER A 311 -19.89 -2.34 8.88
C SER A 311 -19.47 -3.64 8.22
N SER A 312 -18.64 -3.59 7.17
CA SER A 312 -18.10 -4.78 6.50
C SER A 312 -17.20 -5.63 7.41
N ALA A 313 -16.44 -4.99 8.31
CA ALA A 313 -15.52 -5.67 9.21
C ALA A 313 -16.17 -6.10 10.54
N GLU A 314 -17.31 -5.54 10.92
CA GLU A 314 -17.99 -5.92 12.17
C GLU A 314 -18.40 -7.40 12.23
N GLY A 315 -18.66 -8.03 11.08
CA GLY A 315 -18.94 -9.46 11.00
C GLY A 315 -17.77 -10.37 11.45
N MET A 316 -16.58 -9.77 11.67
CA MET A 316 -15.40 -10.47 12.20
C MET A 316 -15.39 -10.56 13.74
N ARG A 317 -16.21 -9.77 14.45
CA ARG A 317 -16.35 -9.77 15.92
C ARG A 317 -17.13 -10.99 16.37
#